data_4501817f0d3205479f6f0c51415f41f0
#
_entry.id   4501817f0d3205479f6f0c51415f41f0
#
_cell.length_a   1.000
_cell.length_b   1.000
_cell.length_c   1.000
_cell.angle_alpha   90.00
_cell.angle_beta   90.00
_cell.angle_gamma   90.00
#
_symmetry.space_group_name_H-M   'P 1'
#
loop_
_entity.id
_entity.type
_entity.pdbx_description
1 polymer ?
#
loop_
_entity_poly.entity_id
_entity_poly.type
_entity_poly.pdbx_seq_one_letter_code
_entity_poly.pdbx_strand_id
1 'polypeptide(L)'
;CHSFCMQNPDRMLFHQRALHAGTYLLKDGHIEKLDTKTERTISALVYPTWHPSGRYVAFSTNDTKQDFHLSDANRVEVFDNRSDVVVYDVEKHEIITSPHLSSEENMETFPAFSPDGRRLYFCSAPACRMPESYREIRYNLQSIAFDPEKRSFGQEIDTLYNANKEGRSAKFPRVSPDGRFLMYTVSDYGNFSIWHKDADLRLLDMLTCQTDSLL
;
A
#
# COMPACT_ATOMS: atom_id res chain seq x y z
N CYS A 1 -4.66 -11.14 5.18
CA CYS A 1 -3.97 -9.92 5.64
C CYS A 1 -4.43 -9.59 7.05
N HIS A 2 -3.52 -9.12 7.91
CA HIS A 2 -3.83 -8.62 9.25
C HIS A 2 -2.86 -7.48 9.59
N SER A 3 -3.25 -6.61 10.52
CA SER A 3 -2.43 -5.51 11.00
C SER A 3 -2.86 -5.13 12.42
N PHE A 4 -1.91 -5.08 13.33
CA PHE A 4 -2.14 -4.58 14.69
C PHE A 4 -2.07 -3.05 14.71
N CYS A 5 -2.92 -2.45 15.54
CA CYS A 5 -2.89 -1.02 15.79
C CYS A 5 -1.70 -0.68 16.68
N MET A 6 -0.60 -0.27 16.07
CA MET A 6 0.65 -0.02 16.76
C MET A 6 1.09 -1.26 17.54
N GLN A 7 1.33 -1.11 18.85
CA GLN A 7 1.70 -2.21 19.74
C GLN A 7 0.53 -2.67 20.62
N ASN A 8 -0.70 -2.32 20.24
CA ASN A 8 -1.88 -2.72 21.01
C ASN A 8 -2.40 -4.09 20.53
N PRO A 9 -2.25 -5.18 21.32
CA PRO A 9 -2.70 -6.52 20.93
C PRO A 9 -4.24 -6.65 20.91
N ASP A 10 -4.96 -5.77 21.62
CA ASP A 10 -6.41 -5.80 21.73
C ASP A 10 -7.11 -5.05 20.58
N ARG A 11 -6.33 -4.50 19.66
CA ARG A 11 -6.85 -3.78 18.52
C ARG A 11 -6.11 -4.18 17.23
N MET A 12 -6.81 -4.92 16.37
CA MET A 12 -6.25 -5.36 15.09
C MET A 12 -7.32 -5.40 14.00
N LEU A 13 -6.85 -5.33 12.77
CA LEU A 13 -7.65 -5.62 11.58
C LEU A 13 -7.19 -6.93 10.96
N PHE A 14 -8.14 -7.71 10.46
CA PHE A 14 -7.86 -8.87 9.65
C PHE A 14 -8.86 -9.01 8.51
N HIS A 15 -8.40 -9.57 7.41
CA HIS A 15 -9.23 -9.89 6.26
C HIS A 15 -9.42 -11.39 6.17
N GLN A 16 -10.67 -11.84 6.23
CA GLN A 16 -11.07 -13.23 6.07
C GLN A 16 -11.53 -13.48 4.64
N ARG A 17 -11.09 -14.58 4.06
CA ARG A 17 -11.56 -15.09 2.77
C ARG A 17 -12.48 -16.30 2.98
N ALA A 18 -13.18 -16.72 1.94
CA ALA A 18 -14.13 -17.83 1.94
C ALA A 18 -15.36 -17.58 2.84
N LEU A 19 -15.71 -18.50 3.75
CA LEU A 19 -16.88 -18.33 4.60
C LEU A 19 -16.78 -17.03 5.42
N HIS A 20 -17.86 -16.24 5.40
CA HIS A 20 -17.92 -14.93 6.06
C HIS A 20 -16.82 -13.96 5.61
N ALA A 21 -16.49 -13.96 4.32
CA ALA A 21 -15.50 -13.08 3.75
C ALA A 21 -15.76 -11.61 4.11
N GLY A 22 -14.68 -10.88 4.43
CA GLY A 22 -14.76 -9.48 4.79
C GLY A 22 -13.56 -9.00 5.59
N THR A 23 -13.55 -7.72 5.88
CA THR A 23 -12.60 -7.06 6.77
C THR A 23 -13.22 -6.90 8.14
N TYR A 24 -12.49 -7.29 9.16
CA TYR A 24 -12.95 -7.31 10.54
C TYR A 24 -12.03 -6.50 11.43
N LEU A 25 -12.61 -5.75 12.34
CA LEU A 25 -11.94 -5.04 13.42
C LEU A 25 -12.13 -5.82 14.73
N LEU A 26 -11.03 -6.23 15.37
CA LEU A 26 -11.01 -6.61 16.78
C LEU A 26 -10.69 -5.36 17.59
N LYS A 27 -11.55 -5.04 18.57
CA LYS A 27 -11.38 -3.93 19.49
C LYS A 27 -11.93 -4.32 20.85
N ASP A 28 -11.11 -4.27 21.88
CA ASP A 28 -11.50 -4.52 23.29
C ASP A 28 -12.28 -5.85 23.47
N GLY A 29 -11.81 -6.91 22.81
CA GLY A 29 -12.43 -8.24 22.83
C GLY A 29 -13.68 -8.42 21.95
N HIS A 30 -14.12 -7.39 21.27
CA HIS A 30 -15.26 -7.43 20.34
C HIS A 30 -14.77 -7.48 18.88
N ILE A 31 -15.45 -8.30 18.08
CA ILE A 31 -15.18 -8.40 16.62
C ILE A 31 -16.34 -7.76 15.87
N GLU A 32 -16.01 -6.80 15.02
CA GLU A 32 -16.93 -6.12 14.16
C GLU A 32 -16.54 -6.34 12.69
N LYS A 33 -17.54 -6.64 11.84
CA LYS A 33 -17.34 -6.67 10.39
C LYS A 33 -17.48 -5.24 9.85
N LEU A 34 -16.41 -4.76 9.19
CA LEU A 34 -16.43 -3.44 8.58
C LEU A 34 -17.08 -3.48 7.20
N ASP A 35 -17.95 -2.54 6.90
CA ASP A 35 -18.45 -2.32 5.55
C ASP A 35 -17.43 -1.52 4.75
N THR A 36 -16.57 -2.25 4.06
CA THR A 36 -15.46 -1.68 3.28
C THR A 36 -15.69 -1.76 1.77
N LYS A 37 -16.82 -2.35 1.35
CA LYS A 37 -17.20 -2.44 -0.05
C LYS A 37 -18.20 -1.33 -0.38
N THR A 38 -17.71 -0.27 -1.00
CA THR A 38 -18.49 0.90 -1.40
C THR A 38 -18.31 1.15 -2.89
N GLU A 39 -19.05 2.11 -3.47
CA GLU A 39 -18.83 2.57 -4.85
C GLU A 39 -17.43 3.18 -5.08
N ARG A 40 -16.70 3.49 -3.99
CA ARG A 40 -15.34 4.06 -4.02
C ARG A 40 -14.25 3.01 -3.87
N THR A 41 -14.59 1.73 -3.88
CA THR A 41 -13.61 0.64 -3.73
C THR A 41 -13.73 -0.37 -4.86
N ILE A 42 -12.59 -0.72 -5.45
CA ILE A 42 -12.51 -1.72 -6.54
C ILE A 42 -12.92 -3.10 -6.03
N SER A 43 -12.41 -3.47 -4.83
CA SER A 43 -12.62 -4.79 -4.23
C SER A 43 -12.54 -4.71 -2.70
N ALA A 44 -12.41 -5.86 -2.06
CA ALA A 44 -12.11 -5.94 -0.63
C ALA A 44 -10.77 -5.25 -0.31
N LEU A 45 -10.70 -4.60 0.84
CA LEU A 45 -9.53 -3.85 1.29
C LEU A 45 -8.41 -4.81 1.74
N VAL A 46 -7.20 -4.59 1.25
CA VAL A 46 -5.99 -5.38 1.54
C VAL A 46 -4.83 -4.47 1.96
N TYR A 47 -3.75 -5.06 2.45
CA TYR A 47 -2.53 -4.35 2.91
C TYR A 47 -2.80 -3.23 3.93
N PRO A 48 -3.52 -3.53 5.03
CA PRO A 48 -3.86 -2.53 6.03
C PRO A 48 -2.64 -1.95 6.72
N THR A 49 -2.65 -0.63 6.92
CA THR A 49 -1.70 0.07 7.77
C THR A 49 -2.44 1.07 8.67
N TRP A 50 -2.14 1.03 9.97
CA TRP A 50 -2.77 1.91 10.94
C TRP A 50 -2.14 3.30 10.94
N HIS A 51 -2.99 4.31 11.04
CA HIS A 51 -2.60 5.63 11.48
C HIS A 51 -2.28 5.61 12.99
N PRO A 52 -1.27 6.36 13.47
CA PRO A 52 -0.84 6.32 14.88
C PRO A 52 -1.95 6.66 15.90
N SER A 53 -2.97 7.43 15.53
CA SER A 53 -4.13 7.69 16.40
C SER A 53 -5.00 6.46 16.66
N GLY A 54 -4.86 5.40 15.85
CA GLY A 54 -5.75 4.24 15.88
C GLY A 54 -7.16 4.48 15.33
N ARG A 55 -7.44 5.67 14.80
CA ARG A 55 -8.73 6.01 14.20
C ARG A 55 -8.79 5.69 12.71
N TYR A 56 -7.68 5.86 11.98
CA TYR A 56 -7.67 5.65 10.55
C TYR A 56 -6.84 4.43 10.18
N VAL A 57 -7.25 3.76 9.10
CA VAL A 57 -6.50 2.67 8.49
C VAL A 57 -6.42 2.90 6.99
N ALA A 58 -5.22 2.96 6.45
CA ALA A 58 -5.05 2.98 5.01
C ALA A 58 -5.01 1.56 4.46
N PHE A 59 -5.57 1.38 3.27
CA PHE A 59 -5.68 0.12 2.55
C PHE A 59 -5.38 0.31 1.07
N SER A 60 -5.01 -0.77 0.43
CA SER A 60 -5.20 -0.91 -1.02
C SER A 60 -6.53 -1.59 -1.32
N THR A 61 -7.14 -1.24 -2.46
CA THR A 61 -8.28 -1.93 -3.04
C THR A 61 -7.92 -2.30 -4.47
N ASN A 62 -7.77 -3.60 -4.76
CA ASN A 62 -7.07 -4.09 -5.93
C ASN A 62 -7.91 -5.14 -6.69
N ASP A 63 -7.86 -5.11 -8.02
CA ASP A 63 -8.24 -6.25 -8.86
C ASP A 63 -6.99 -7.07 -9.20
N THR A 64 -6.62 -7.96 -8.28
CA THR A 64 -5.40 -8.76 -8.35
C THR A 64 -5.61 -10.06 -9.12
N LYS A 65 -4.67 -10.38 -10.00
CA LYS A 65 -4.57 -11.65 -10.74
C LYS A 65 -3.28 -12.39 -10.36
N GLN A 66 -3.32 -13.69 -10.52
CA GLN A 66 -2.17 -14.57 -10.33
C GLN A 66 -2.04 -15.52 -11.52
N ASP A 67 -0.87 -15.52 -12.12
CA ASP A 67 -0.52 -16.40 -13.23
C ASP A 67 0.73 -17.25 -12.89
N PHE A 68 0.97 -18.29 -13.68
CA PHE A 68 2.08 -19.20 -13.51
C PHE A 68 2.91 -19.31 -14.79
N HIS A 69 4.24 -19.24 -14.64
CA HIS A 69 5.16 -19.43 -15.75
C HIS A 69 5.70 -20.85 -15.76
N LEU A 70 5.72 -21.47 -16.94
CA LEU A 70 6.26 -22.83 -17.13
C LEU A 70 7.78 -22.84 -17.17
N SER A 71 8.40 -21.83 -17.78
CA SER A 71 9.83 -21.79 -18.11
C SER A 71 10.57 -20.58 -17.55
N ASP A 72 9.90 -19.64 -16.88
CA ASP A 72 10.52 -18.47 -16.29
C ASP A 72 11.18 -18.81 -14.93
N ALA A 73 12.23 -18.05 -14.57
CA ALA A 73 12.86 -18.13 -13.25
C ALA A 73 11.92 -17.69 -12.14
N ASN A 74 11.05 -16.71 -12.41
CA ASN A 74 9.95 -16.28 -11.58
C ASN A 74 8.73 -17.16 -11.88
N ARG A 75 8.50 -18.18 -11.08
CA ARG A 75 7.46 -19.20 -11.32
C ARG A 75 6.05 -18.69 -11.21
N VAL A 76 5.82 -17.71 -10.35
CA VAL A 76 4.51 -17.15 -10.05
C VAL A 76 4.56 -15.65 -10.32
N GLU A 77 3.57 -15.16 -11.04
CA GLU A 77 3.37 -13.73 -11.27
C GLU A 77 2.09 -13.27 -10.60
N VAL A 78 2.17 -12.20 -9.85
CA VAL A 78 1.01 -11.52 -9.24
C VAL A 78 1.02 -10.07 -9.69
N PHE A 79 -0.07 -9.63 -10.28
CA PHE A 79 -0.22 -8.27 -10.77
C PHE A 79 -1.64 -7.76 -10.53
N ASP A 80 -1.80 -6.46 -10.51
CA ASP A 80 -3.10 -5.81 -10.42
C ASP A 80 -3.51 -5.30 -11.80
N ASN A 81 -4.79 -5.51 -12.17
CA ASN A 81 -5.39 -4.85 -13.33
C ASN A 81 -5.71 -3.39 -12.99
N ARG A 82 -6.12 -3.14 -11.77
CA ARG A 82 -6.40 -1.81 -11.18
C ARG A 82 -6.11 -1.87 -9.69
N SER A 83 -5.65 -0.77 -9.15
CA SER A 83 -5.46 -0.62 -7.71
C SER A 83 -5.58 0.84 -7.28
N ASP A 84 -6.24 1.08 -6.14
CA ASP A 84 -6.36 2.38 -5.49
C ASP A 84 -5.90 2.27 -4.04
N VAL A 85 -5.55 3.40 -3.44
CA VAL A 85 -5.32 3.55 -2.01
C VAL A 85 -6.47 4.36 -1.40
N VAL A 86 -7.02 3.84 -0.31
CA VAL A 86 -8.07 4.51 0.46
C VAL A 86 -7.74 4.55 1.94
N VAL A 87 -8.28 5.50 2.67
CA VAL A 87 -8.21 5.55 4.13
C VAL A 87 -9.62 5.34 4.68
N TYR A 88 -9.74 4.44 5.64
CA TYR A 88 -10.98 4.13 6.34
C TYR A 88 -10.98 4.75 7.74
N ASP A 89 -11.99 5.56 8.04
CA ASP A 89 -12.25 6.08 9.40
C ASP A 89 -13.06 5.03 10.17
N VAL A 90 -12.42 4.37 11.14
CA VAL A 90 -13.07 3.28 11.91
C VAL A 90 -14.10 3.76 12.91
N GLU A 91 -14.17 5.08 13.20
CA GLU A 91 -15.17 5.65 14.09
C GLU A 91 -16.42 6.10 13.33
N LYS A 92 -16.23 6.60 12.10
CA LYS A 92 -17.33 7.09 11.27
C LYS A 92 -17.81 6.09 10.21
N HIS A 93 -17.07 4.99 10.04
CA HIS A 93 -17.33 3.98 9.01
C HIS A 93 -17.39 4.56 7.59
N GLU A 94 -16.43 5.45 7.29
CA GLU A 94 -16.38 6.18 6.02
C GLU A 94 -15.04 6.00 5.31
N ILE A 95 -15.09 5.96 3.98
CA ILE A 95 -13.92 5.98 3.10
C ILE A 95 -13.50 7.43 2.82
N ILE A 96 -12.22 7.71 3.00
CA ILE A 96 -11.55 8.97 2.63
C ILE A 96 -10.57 8.65 1.51
N THR A 97 -10.64 9.38 0.41
CA THR A 97 -9.71 9.25 -0.72
C THR A 97 -9.43 10.61 -1.36
N SER A 98 -8.56 10.62 -2.36
CA SER A 98 -8.23 11.78 -3.17
C SER A 98 -7.95 11.34 -4.61
N PRO A 99 -8.03 12.24 -5.60
CA PRO A 99 -7.68 11.92 -6.99
C PRO A 99 -6.23 11.42 -7.18
N HIS A 100 -5.35 11.70 -6.21
CA HIS A 100 -3.95 11.23 -6.21
C HIS A 100 -3.78 9.80 -5.67
N LEU A 101 -4.82 9.23 -5.07
CA LEU A 101 -4.80 7.92 -4.43
C LEU A 101 -5.81 6.95 -5.06
N SER A 102 -6.70 7.48 -5.90
CA SER A 102 -7.75 6.71 -6.57
C SER A 102 -8.07 7.39 -7.89
N SER A 103 -7.50 6.87 -8.97
CA SER A 103 -7.69 7.39 -10.32
C SER A 103 -7.69 6.27 -11.36
N GLU A 104 -8.32 6.50 -12.52
CA GLU A 104 -8.27 5.55 -13.63
C GLU A 104 -6.94 5.64 -14.42
N GLU A 105 -6.17 6.71 -14.21
CA GLU A 105 -4.92 6.98 -14.94
C GLU A 105 -3.70 6.31 -14.31
N ASN A 106 -3.80 5.95 -13.02
CA ASN A 106 -2.71 5.35 -12.27
C ASN A 106 -3.18 4.12 -11.49
N MET A 107 -2.22 3.37 -11.00
CA MET A 107 -2.39 2.27 -10.05
C MET A 107 -1.66 2.62 -8.76
N GLU A 108 -2.37 2.75 -7.66
CA GLU A 108 -1.84 3.06 -6.33
C GLU A 108 -1.97 1.87 -5.40
N THR A 109 -0.93 1.58 -4.61
CA THR A 109 -0.91 0.40 -3.74
C THR A 109 0.07 0.56 -2.56
N PHE A 110 0.01 -0.37 -1.61
CA PHE A 110 0.91 -0.50 -0.46
C PHE A 110 1.06 0.77 0.38
N PRO A 111 -0.01 1.27 0.99
CA PRO A 111 0.08 2.44 1.83
C PRO A 111 0.86 2.19 3.12
N ALA A 112 1.53 3.24 3.63
CA ALA A 112 2.17 3.27 4.94
C ALA A 112 2.09 4.66 5.53
N PHE A 113 1.59 4.81 6.76
CA PHE A 113 1.59 6.10 7.45
C PHE A 113 2.95 6.43 8.05
N SER A 114 3.27 7.73 8.10
CA SER A 114 4.34 8.23 8.95
C SER A 114 4.01 8.05 10.43
N PRO A 115 5.00 7.96 11.34
CA PRO A 115 4.76 7.80 12.77
C PRO A 115 4.00 8.96 13.43
N ASP A 116 4.09 10.16 12.85
CA ASP A 116 3.30 11.34 13.28
C ASP A 116 1.89 11.39 12.68
N GLY A 117 1.58 10.47 11.75
CA GLY A 117 0.29 10.39 11.06
C GLY A 117 0.01 11.48 10.03
N ARG A 118 0.97 12.37 9.77
CA ARG A 118 0.75 13.53 8.90
C ARG A 118 1.09 13.28 7.44
N ARG A 119 1.60 12.09 7.11
CA ARG A 119 1.99 11.70 5.76
C ARG A 119 1.60 10.26 5.46
N LEU A 120 1.13 10.03 4.25
CA LEU A 120 0.89 8.70 3.72
C LEU A 120 1.88 8.44 2.59
N TYR A 121 2.66 7.38 2.72
CA TYR A 121 3.53 6.83 1.67
C TYR A 121 2.77 5.76 0.90
N PHE A 122 3.01 5.67 -0.39
CA PHE A 122 2.37 4.67 -1.26
C PHE A 122 3.19 4.44 -2.51
N CYS A 123 2.92 3.35 -3.21
CA CYS A 123 3.50 3.08 -4.52
C CYS A 123 2.50 3.44 -5.61
N SER A 124 2.96 4.10 -6.69
CA SER A 124 2.10 4.48 -7.81
C SER A 124 2.81 4.29 -9.15
N ALA A 125 2.07 3.83 -10.15
CA ALA A 125 2.50 3.70 -11.53
C ALA A 125 1.39 4.13 -12.48
N PRO A 126 1.70 4.65 -13.68
CA PRO A 126 0.70 4.86 -14.71
C PRO A 126 -0.05 3.56 -15.03
N ALA A 127 -1.37 3.66 -15.16
CA ALA A 127 -2.19 2.53 -15.57
C ALA A 127 -1.76 2.02 -16.94
N CYS A 128 -1.68 0.71 -17.10
CA CYS A 128 -1.30 0.08 -18.34
C CYS A 128 -2.18 -1.14 -18.62
N ARG A 129 -2.11 -1.64 -19.86
CA ARG A 129 -2.90 -2.81 -20.25
C ARG A 129 -2.34 -4.09 -19.63
N MET A 130 -3.10 -4.68 -18.73
CA MET A 130 -2.75 -5.95 -18.09
C MET A 130 -3.56 -7.11 -18.68
N PRO A 131 -2.99 -8.32 -18.83
CA PRO A 131 -1.63 -8.72 -18.39
C PRO A 131 -0.50 -8.39 -19.37
N GLU A 132 -0.78 -7.84 -20.55
CA GLU A 132 0.20 -7.73 -21.65
C GLU A 132 1.46 -6.94 -21.23
N SER A 133 1.30 -5.90 -20.39
CA SER A 133 2.39 -5.01 -19.96
C SER A 133 2.92 -5.28 -18.55
N TYR A 134 2.66 -6.45 -17.95
CA TYR A 134 3.04 -6.69 -16.55
C TYR A 134 4.55 -6.57 -16.28
N ARG A 135 5.42 -6.84 -17.29
CA ARG A 135 6.87 -6.66 -17.17
C ARG A 135 7.36 -5.23 -17.40
N GLU A 136 6.49 -4.37 -17.89
CA GLU A 136 6.84 -2.98 -18.22
C GLU A 136 6.50 -2.03 -17.09
N ILE A 137 5.53 -2.40 -16.25
CA ILE A 137 5.07 -1.51 -15.17
C ILE A 137 6.14 -1.33 -14.09
N ARG A 138 6.37 -0.07 -13.73
CA ARG A 138 7.33 0.35 -12.72
C ARG A 138 6.66 1.32 -11.75
N TYR A 139 6.62 0.94 -10.48
CA TYR A 139 6.01 1.75 -9.44
C TYR A 139 7.02 2.73 -8.83
N ASN A 140 6.65 3.99 -8.78
CA ASN A 140 7.31 5.00 -7.96
C ASN A 140 7.00 4.75 -6.48
N LEU A 141 7.86 5.26 -5.59
CA LEU A 141 7.52 5.45 -4.19
C LEU A 141 7.23 6.93 -3.97
N GLN A 142 6.03 7.22 -3.51
CA GLN A 142 5.50 8.57 -3.36
C GLN A 142 4.95 8.82 -1.96
N SER A 143 4.69 10.07 -1.64
CA SER A 143 3.99 10.44 -0.43
C SER A 143 3.09 11.65 -0.63
N ILE A 144 2.05 11.73 0.19
CA ILE A 144 1.09 12.83 0.23
C ILE A 144 0.84 13.23 1.69
N ALA A 145 0.63 14.52 1.94
CA ALA A 145 0.22 14.99 3.26
C ALA A 145 -1.19 14.48 3.62
N PHE A 146 -1.39 14.13 4.88
CA PHE A 146 -2.70 13.78 5.44
C PHE A 146 -2.99 14.64 6.66
N ASP A 147 -4.13 15.28 6.68
CA ASP A 147 -4.64 16.05 7.82
C ASP A 147 -5.73 15.23 8.54
N PRO A 148 -5.42 14.60 9.68
CA PRO A 148 -6.38 13.75 10.40
C PRO A 148 -7.55 14.55 11.01
N GLU A 149 -7.37 15.85 11.29
CA GLU A 149 -8.42 16.68 11.86
C GLU A 149 -9.44 17.07 10.78
N LYS A 150 -8.94 17.47 9.61
CA LYS A 150 -9.78 17.80 8.45
C LYS A 150 -10.26 16.59 7.69
N ARG A 151 -9.65 15.42 7.94
CA ARG A 151 -9.92 14.17 7.21
C ARG A 151 -9.70 14.34 5.71
N SER A 152 -8.57 14.94 5.34
CA SER A 152 -8.27 15.32 3.95
C SER A 152 -6.82 15.11 3.61
N PHE A 153 -6.57 14.99 2.32
CA PHE A 153 -5.22 14.90 1.76
C PHE A 153 -4.76 16.25 1.21
N GLY A 154 -3.45 16.47 1.18
CA GLY A 154 -2.82 17.57 0.46
C GLY A 154 -2.99 17.46 -1.07
N GLN A 155 -2.50 18.46 -1.79
CA GLN A 155 -2.55 18.50 -3.26
C GLN A 155 -1.20 18.15 -3.90
N GLU A 156 -0.12 18.16 -3.13
CA GLU A 156 1.23 17.92 -3.62
C GLU A 156 1.67 16.48 -3.36
N ILE A 157 2.29 15.89 -4.36
CA ILE A 157 2.90 14.56 -4.29
C ILE A 157 4.42 14.71 -4.31
N ASP A 158 5.07 14.20 -3.27
CA ASP A 158 6.52 14.04 -3.25
C ASP A 158 6.90 12.67 -3.80
N THR A 159 7.84 12.62 -4.74
CA THR A 159 8.40 11.36 -5.27
C THR A 159 9.73 11.08 -4.61
N LEU A 160 9.78 10.04 -3.76
CA LEU A 160 10.98 9.62 -3.03
C LEU A 160 11.84 8.65 -3.83
N TYR A 161 11.20 7.84 -4.68
CA TYR A 161 11.87 6.94 -5.64
C TYR A 161 11.19 7.06 -7.00
N ASN A 162 11.97 7.44 -7.99
CA ASN A 162 11.50 7.60 -9.37
C ASN A 162 11.85 6.36 -10.19
N ALA A 163 10.85 5.53 -10.45
CA ALA A 163 11.02 4.25 -11.13
C ALA A 163 11.52 4.39 -12.57
N ASN A 164 11.14 5.46 -13.28
CA ASN A 164 11.62 5.72 -14.64
C ASN A 164 13.10 6.07 -14.67
N LYS A 165 13.59 6.81 -13.66
CA LYS A 165 15.01 7.17 -13.53
C LYS A 165 15.86 5.97 -13.11
N GLU A 166 15.35 5.18 -12.18
CA GLU A 166 16.08 4.05 -11.59
C GLU A 166 15.95 2.75 -12.39
N GLY A 167 14.97 2.67 -13.31
CA GLY A 167 14.71 1.49 -14.15
C GLY A 167 14.12 0.28 -13.41
N ARG A 168 13.77 0.42 -12.12
CA ARG A 168 13.23 -0.64 -11.27
C ARG A 168 11.96 -0.17 -10.54
N SER A 169 11.19 -1.10 -10.05
CA SER A 169 9.88 -0.88 -9.42
C SER A 169 9.97 -0.94 -7.90
N ALA A 170 9.49 0.09 -7.20
CA ALA A 170 9.42 0.14 -5.74
C ALA A 170 8.11 -0.46 -5.20
N LYS A 171 8.16 -1.04 -4.00
CA LYS A 171 7.02 -1.68 -3.33
C LYS A 171 7.23 -1.85 -1.82
N PHE A 172 6.11 -2.08 -1.10
CA PHE A 172 6.09 -2.41 0.32
C PHE A 172 6.80 -1.39 1.24
N PRO A 173 6.52 -0.08 1.15
CA PRO A 173 7.13 0.89 2.03
C PRO A 173 6.80 0.61 3.50
N ARG A 174 7.80 0.83 4.39
CA ARG A 174 7.66 0.78 5.84
C ARG A 174 8.52 1.86 6.47
N VAL A 175 7.93 2.65 7.34
CA VAL A 175 8.63 3.75 8.03
C VAL A 175 9.10 3.25 9.39
N SER A 176 10.32 3.62 9.79
CA SER A 176 10.82 3.34 11.14
C SER A 176 10.01 4.10 12.20
N PRO A 177 9.94 3.60 13.45
CA PRO A 177 9.13 4.24 14.49
C PRO A 177 9.51 5.69 14.81
N ASP A 178 10.77 6.06 14.59
CA ASP A 178 11.28 7.42 14.76
C ASP A 178 11.08 8.33 13.54
N GLY A 179 10.55 7.76 12.44
CA GLY A 179 10.30 8.48 11.18
C GLY A 179 11.55 8.78 10.36
N ARG A 180 12.74 8.34 10.81
CA ARG A 180 14.01 8.64 10.14
C ARG A 180 14.24 7.81 8.89
N PHE A 181 13.87 6.55 8.93
CA PHE A 181 14.16 5.62 7.85
C PHE A 181 12.88 5.14 7.14
N LEU A 182 12.96 5.03 5.83
CA LEU A 182 11.94 4.41 5.00
C LEU A 182 12.55 3.19 4.30
N MET A 183 12.10 2.01 4.68
CA MET A 183 12.47 0.75 4.06
C MET A 183 11.47 0.42 2.94
N TYR A 184 11.97 -0.07 1.81
CA TYR A 184 11.14 -0.52 0.69
C TYR A 184 11.87 -1.58 -0.12
N THR A 185 11.12 -2.36 -0.88
CA THR A 185 11.68 -3.36 -1.79
C THR A 185 11.70 -2.80 -3.21
N VAL A 186 12.72 -3.16 -3.99
CA VAL A 186 12.78 -2.90 -5.44
C VAL A 186 12.96 -4.23 -6.18
N SER A 187 12.37 -4.33 -7.36
CA SER A 187 12.66 -5.39 -8.33
C SER A 187 12.50 -4.84 -9.75
N ASP A 188 12.83 -5.61 -10.78
CA ASP A 188 12.86 -5.11 -12.15
C ASP A 188 11.51 -4.55 -12.62
N TYR A 189 10.39 -5.11 -12.16
CA TYR A 189 9.04 -4.68 -12.55
C TYR A 189 7.98 -5.05 -11.50
N GLY A 190 6.75 -4.64 -11.74
CA GLY A 190 5.55 -5.08 -11.04
C GLY A 190 5.42 -4.54 -9.61
N ASN A 191 4.33 -4.93 -8.96
CA ASN A 191 4.02 -4.54 -7.59
C ASN A 191 4.24 -5.66 -6.56
N PHE A 192 4.34 -6.94 -6.98
CA PHE A 192 4.44 -8.06 -6.08
C PHE A 192 5.66 -8.93 -6.38
N SER A 193 6.71 -8.78 -5.59
CA SER A 193 8.05 -9.34 -5.86
C SER A 193 8.43 -10.56 -5.03
N ILE A 194 7.48 -11.25 -4.39
CA ILE A 194 7.79 -12.38 -3.48
C ILE A 194 8.51 -13.53 -4.20
N TRP A 195 8.30 -13.67 -5.51
CA TRP A 195 8.94 -14.68 -6.36
C TRP A 195 10.05 -14.12 -7.25
N HIS A 196 10.30 -12.81 -7.21
CA HIS A 196 11.33 -12.17 -8.02
C HIS A 196 12.69 -12.36 -7.40
N LYS A 197 13.59 -13.05 -8.10
CA LYS A 197 14.95 -13.36 -7.63
C LYS A 197 15.87 -12.14 -7.59
N ASP A 198 15.53 -11.11 -8.34
CA ASP A 198 16.23 -9.82 -8.42
C ASP A 198 15.77 -8.80 -7.36
N ALA A 199 14.83 -9.19 -6.48
CA ALA A 199 14.30 -8.28 -5.47
C ALA A 199 15.36 -7.92 -4.41
N ASP A 200 15.57 -6.60 -4.22
CA ASP A 200 16.46 -6.02 -3.23
C ASP A 200 15.70 -5.23 -2.17
N LEU A 201 16.23 -5.21 -0.96
CA LEU A 201 15.74 -4.36 0.12
C LEU A 201 16.56 -3.06 0.16
N ARG A 202 15.86 -1.92 0.20
CA ARG A 202 16.45 -0.57 0.24
C ARG A 202 16.06 0.15 1.52
N LEU A 203 16.98 0.95 2.03
CA LEU A 203 16.76 1.82 3.18
C LEU A 203 17.09 3.26 2.80
N LEU A 204 16.09 4.14 2.83
CA LEU A 204 16.24 5.57 2.61
C LEU A 204 16.33 6.27 3.97
N ASP A 205 17.43 6.99 4.22
CA ASP A 205 17.52 7.95 5.33
C ASP A 205 16.80 9.25 4.91
N MET A 206 15.67 9.51 5.56
CA MET A 206 14.78 10.64 5.24
C MET A 206 15.40 12.01 5.59
N LEU A 207 16.45 12.06 6.41
CA LEU A 207 17.16 13.29 6.76
C LEU A 207 18.23 13.63 5.72
N THR A 208 18.96 12.62 5.25
CA THR A 208 20.08 12.83 4.31
C THR A 208 19.71 12.60 2.86
N CYS A 209 18.53 12.02 2.61
CA CYS A 209 18.09 11.56 1.28
C CYS A 209 19.05 10.53 0.63
N GLN A 210 19.83 9.82 1.45
CA GLN A 210 20.71 8.75 0.99
C GLN A 210 20.00 7.41 1.04
N THR A 211 20.24 6.58 0.05
CA THR A 211 19.64 5.24 -0.06
C THR A 211 20.75 4.20 -0.06
N ASP A 212 20.64 3.22 0.85
CA ASP A 212 21.51 2.07 0.95
C ASP A 212 20.79 0.78 0.51
N SER A 213 21.53 -0.14 -0.09
CA SER A 213 21.07 -1.53 -0.28
C SER A 213 21.36 -2.32 0.97
N LEU A 214 20.38 -3.07 1.47
CA LEU A 214 20.51 -3.92 2.65
C LEU A 214 20.83 -5.38 2.31
N LEU A 215 20.80 -5.75 1.02
CA LEU A 215 21.10 -7.09 0.49
C LEU A 215 22.04 -7.01 -0.70
#